data_f8feeaa2474d06ae1f55709e7248e66c
#
_entry.id   f8feeaa2474d06ae1f55709e7248e66c
#
_cell.length_a   1.000
_cell.length_b   1.000
_cell.length_c   1.000
_cell.angle_alpha   90.00
_cell.angle_beta   90.00
_cell.angle_gamma   90.00
#
_symmetry.space_group_name_H-M   'P 1'
#
loop_
_entity.id
_entity.type
_entity.pdbx_description
1 polymer ?
#
loop_
_entity_poly.entity_id
_entity_poly.type
_entity_poly.pdbx_seq_one_letter_code
_entity_poly.pdbx_strand_id
1 'polypeptide(L)'
;MPTNFPSGVKSRGVPVEGLGGIGSPLLTTGDVYHVDSGADAADNDNAATNPKQPAATIDGAVGKCTANNGDVILVAPGHAETLSAAAGITFDVAGVTVIGMGVGNSRPTITLDTATSTDINVTAADVQLHNLIFSMNYADIVEVFDLSAAGFVVNKCRFVDTAASMNFVDLIKGTTTDNQADRLEFTNNVVISPDTGNNGIIDIGGDIAGLVFTNNSIRLGTANSEAIISVATGKDVTDCEISYNHIYRLNTAGDLLIDSDTTDNSGIIAHNRIGHADTAGEVLIDADGVRQFDNIGTATDTASGYVLPAIDS
;
A
#
# COMPACT_ATOMS: atom_id res chain seq x y z
N MET A 1 -3.57 7.03 46.76
CA MET A 1 -4.96 7.11 46.25
C MET A 1 -4.91 6.74 44.78
N PRO A 2 -5.72 5.82 44.29
CA PRO A 2 -5.82 5.60 42.87
C PRO A 2 -6.36 6.87 42.23
N THR A 3 -5.67 7.43 41.28
CA THR A 3 -6.12 8.61 40.52
C THR A 3 -7.18 8.14 39.54
N ASN A 4 -8.44 8.49 39.80
CA ASN A 4 -9.53 8.19 38.91
C ASN A 4 -9.62 9.30 37.84
N PHE A 5 -9.49 8.94 36.57
CA PHE A 5 -9.68 9.85 35.45
C PHE A 5 -11.01 9.52 34.76
N PRO A 6 -12.13 10.15 35.17
CA PRO A 6 -13.47 9.82 34.65
C PRO A 6 -13.64 9.98 33.16
N SER A 7 -12.75 10.74 32.52
CA SER A 7 -12.74 10.99 31.06
C SER A 7 -11.59 10.26 30.33
N GLY A 8 -10.95 9.31 31.02
CA GLY A 8 -9.76 8.63 30.50
C GLY A 8 -8.51 9.50 30.56
N VAL A 9 -7.36 8.89 30.38
CA VAL A 9 -6.08 9.57 30.26
C VAL A 9 -5.84 9.85 28.78
N LYS A 10 -5.48 11.08 28.45
CA LYS A 10 -5.05 11.47 27.12
C LYS A 10 -3.62 11.97 27.18
N SER A 11 -2.77 11.44 26.35
CA SER A 11 -1.45 11.98 26.09
C SER A 11 -1.48 12.73 24.76
N ARG A 12 -1.17 14.02 24.78
CA ARG A 12 -1.16 14.88 23.59
C ARG A 12 -2.46 14.82 22.75
N GLY A 13 -3.60 14.68 23.43
CA GLY A 13 -4.91 14.63 22.78
C GLY A 13 -5.35 13.24 22.34
N VAL A 14 -4.46 12.24 22.32
CA VAL A 14 -4.77 10.85 22.00
C VAL A 14 -5.22 10.12 23.28
N PRO A 15 -6.35 9.40 23.28
CA PRO A 15 -6.73 8.56 24.42
C PRO A 15 -5.67 7.46 24.65
N VAL A 16 -5.17 7.37 25.87
CA VAL A 16 -4.18 6.32 26.25
C VAL A 16 -4.86 4.95 26.42
N GLU A 17 -6.16 4.93 26.67
CA GLU A 17 -6.95 3.70 26.78
C GLU A 17 -7.82 3.47 25.54
N GLY A 18 -7.75 2.28 24.97
CA GLY A 18 -8.68 1.79 23.95
C GLY A 18 -8.28 1.99 22.50
N LEU A 19 -7.20 2.69 22.17
CA LEU A 19 -6.70 2.83 20.80
C LEU A 19 -5.66 1.79 20.41
N GLY A 20 -5.19 0.99 21.34
CA GLY A 20 -4.21 -0.02 21.04
C GLY A 20 -4.19 -1.16 22.05
N GLY A 21 -4.44 -2.38 21.60
CA GLY A 21 -4.03 -3.58 22.29
C GLY A 21 -2.52 -3.79 22.13
N ILE A 22 -1.97 -4.83 22.76
CA ILE A 22 -0.60 -5.26 22.53
C ILE A 22 -0.38 -5.45 21.01
N GLY A 23 0.60 -4.78 20.43
CA GLY A 23 0.87 -4.79 18.99
C GLY A 23 0.19 -3.67 18.19
N SER A 24 -0.51 -2.71 18.86
CA SER A 24 -1.01 -1.53 18.17
C SER A 24 0.13 -0.58 17.79
N PRO A 25 0.15 -0.04 16.56
CA PRO A 25 1.15 0.96 16.16
C PRO A 25 1.10 2.26 16.98
N LEU A 26 0.04 2.45 17.80
CA LEU A 26 -0.06 3.57 18.75
C LEU A 26 0.62 3.28 20.10
N LEU A 27 1.05 2.05 20.36
CA LEU A 27 1.85 1.71 21.53
C LEU A 27 3.32 1.83 21.14
N THR A 28 3.86 3.00 21.33
CA THR A 28 5.27 3.27 21.04
C THR A 28 6.01 3.83 22.26
N THR A 29 7.31 3.56 22.32
CA THR A 29 8.27 4.25 23.22
C THR A 29 8.92 5.44 22.54
N GLY A 30 8.70 5.62 21.24
CA GLY A 30 9.19 6.75 20.44
C GLY A 30 8.38 8.01 20.64
N ASP A 31 8.70 9.02 19.87
CA ASP A 31 7.98 10.28 19.84
C ASP A 31 6.73 10.20 18.98
N VAL A 32 5.73 11.04 19.32
CA VAL A 32 4.51 11.18 18.55
C VAL A 32 4.47 12.57 17.92
N TYR A 33 4.45 12.60 16.59
CA TYR A 33 4.33 13.82 15.80
C TYR A 33 2.93 14.00 15.23
N HIS A 34 2.51 15.23 15.05
CA HIS A 34 1.19 15.58 14.53
C HIS A 34 1.33 16.30 13.20
N VAL A 35 0.49 15.94 12.25
CA VAL A 35 0.38 16.58 10.93
C VAL A 35 -1.05 17.05 10.70
N ASP A 36 -1.23 18.32 10.33
CA ASP A 36 -2.53 18.88 10.01
C ASP A 36 -2.37 20.13 9.13
N SER A 37 -2.60 20.01 7.84
CA SER A 37 -2.54 21.13 6.89
C SER A 37 -3.64 22.15 7.07
N GLY A 38 -4.73 21.81 7.77
CA GLY A 38 -5.87 22.69 8.04
C GLY A 38 -5.77 23.50 9.32
N ALA A 39 -4.73 23.27 10.14
CA ALA A 39 -4.55 24.03 11.37
C ALA A 39 -3.92 25.40 11.11
N ASP A 40 -4.44 26.46 11.75
CA ASP A 40 -3.91 27.85 11.60
C ASP A 40 -2.41 27.98 11.93
N ALA A 41 -1.89 27.11 12.80
CA ALA A 41 -0.49 27.09 13.22
C ALA A 41 0.31 25.95 12.59
N ALA A 42 -0.17 25.34 11.50
CA ALA A 42 0.56 24.30 10.79
C ALA A 42 1.81 24.86 10.12
N ASP A 43 2.98 24.33 10.48
CA ASP A 43 4.26 24.74 9.92
C ASP A 43 5.28 23.61 10.06
N ASN A 44 6.06 23.35 9.02
CA ASN A 44 7.12 22.35 9.07
C ASN A 44 8.30 22.74 9.98
N ASP A 45 8.39 24.01 10.39
CA ASP A 45 9.36 24.46 11.41
C ASP A 45 8.92 24.13 12.84
N ASN A 46 7.64 23.77 13.05
CA ASN A 46 7.14 23.32 14.35
C ASN A 46 7.84 22.03 14.79
N ALA A 47 7.98 21.84 16.10
CA ALA A 47 8.43 20.56 16.66
C ALA A 47 7.44 19.41 16.40
N ALA A 48 6.20 19.74 16.03
CA ALA A 48 5.08 18.83 15.73
C ALA A 48 4.70 17.85 16.86
N THR A 49 5.30 17.95 18.05
CA THR A 49 4.96 17.11 19.21
C THR A 49 3.69 17.58 19.95
N ASN A 50 3.08 18.64 19.49
CA ASN A 50 1.84 19.20 20.04
C ASN A 50 0.80 19.34 18.91
N PRO A 51 -0.41 18.78 19.07
CA PRO A 51 -1.45 18.88 18.03
C PRO A 51 -1.94 20.31 17.77
N LYS A 52 -1.59 21.28 18.59
CA LYS A 52 -1.88 22.71 18.34
C LYS A 52 -0.81 23.41 17.50
N GLN A 53 0.31 22.78 17.29
CA GLN A 53 1.43 23.25 16.47
C GLN A 53 1.94 22.06 15.65
N PRO A 54 1.10 21.54 14.74
CA PRO A 54 1.45 20.38 13.91
C PRO A 54 2.46 20.77 12.82
N ALA A 55 3.09 19.78 12.21
CA ALA A 55 3.71 19.95 10.91
C ALA A 55 2.63 20.18 9.84
N ALA A 56 2.96 20.91 8.79
CA ALA A 56 2.06 21.18 7.68
C ALA A 56 1.98 19.98 6.71
N THR A 57 3.05 19.20 6.59
CA THR A 57 3.16 18.06 5.67
C THR A 57 3.66 16.80 6.36
N ILE A 58 3.38 15.64 5.74
CA ILE A 58 3.89 14.35 6.23
C ILE A 58 5.42 14.33 6.14
N ASP A 59 5.99 14.78 5.02
CA ASP A 59 7.44 14.87 4.82
C ASP A 59 8.13 15.72 5.88
N GLY A 60 7.53 16.90 6.21
CA GLY A 60 8.01 17.75 7.29
C GLY A 60 8.00 17.09 8.68
N ALA A 61 7.11 16.13 8.91
CA ALA A 61 7.09 15.33 10.14
C ALA A 61 8.11 14.19 10.09
N VAL A 62 8.29 13.52 8.94
CA VAL A 62 9.31 12.48 8.75
C VAL A 62 10.71 13.01 9.09
N GLY A 63 11.05 14.23 8.62
CA GLY A 63 12.32 14.86 8.91
C GLY A 63 12.59 15.18 10.40
N LYS A 64 11.60 14.93 11.30
CA LYS A 64 11.76 15.08 12.75
C LYS A 64 11.93 13.74 13.46
N CYS A 65 11.65 12.66 12.79
CA CYS A 65 11.72 11.32 13.35
C CYS A 65 13.16 10.86 13.53
N THR A 66 13.35 9.95 14.46
CA THR A 66 14.63 9.29 14.71
C THR A 66 14.56 7.83 14.26
N ALA A 67 15.52 7.40 13.46
CA ALA A 67 15.55 6.04 12.92
C ALA A 67 15.51 4.99 14.03
N ASN A 68 14.66 3.98 13.84
CA ASN A 68 14.48 2.84 14.75
C ASN A 68 14.08 3.24 16.19
N ASN A 69 13.52 4.42 16.38
CA ASN A 69 13.00 4.89 17.68
C ASN A 69 11.54 4.46 17.91
N GLY A 70 10.87 3.97 16.89
CA GLY A 70 9.44 3.65 16.93
C GLY A 70 8.55 4.91 16.90
N ASP A 71 8.98 5.95 16.23
CA ASP A 71 8.24 7.20 16.12
C ASP A 71 6.95 7.04 15.33
N VAL A 72 5.90 7.74 15.77
CA VAL A 72 4.58 7.70 15.16
C VAL A 72 4.16 9.09 14.69
N ILE A 73 3.74 9.18 13.44
CA ILE A 73 3.16 10.37 12.84
C ILE A 73 1.64 10.22 12.80
N LEU A 74 0.92 11.04 13.54
CA LEU A 74 -0.54 11.11 13.54
C LEU A 74 -1.01 12.19 12.59
N VAL A 75 -1.66 11.80 11.52
CA VAL A 75 -2.20 12.72 10.51
C VAL A 75 -3.66 13.01 10.83
N ALA A 76 -4.00 14.29 11.00
CA ALA A 76 -5.32 14.74 11.45
C ALA A 76 -6.44 14.36 10.46
N PRO A 77 -7.68 14.16 10.93
CA PRO A 77 -8.82 13.98 10.05
C PRO A 77 -9.02 15.21 9.16
N GLY A 78 -9.22 14.97 7.86
CA GLY A 78 -9.42 16.05 6.89
C GLY A 78 -8.13 16.76 6.43
N HIS A 79 -6.96 16.30 6.89
CA HIS A 79 -5.68 16.73 6.31
C HIS A 79 -5.68 16.45 4.81
N ALA A 80 -5.23 17.43 4.03
CA ALA A 80 -5.11 17.31 2.58
C ALA A 80 -3.72 17.82 2.15
N GLU A 81 -2.99 16.96 1.47
CA GLU A 81 -1.65 17.26 0.95
C GLU A 81 -1.61 16.95 -0.54
N THR A 82 -1.07 17.85 -1.34
CA THR A 82 -0.91 17.64 -2.79
C THR A 82 0.56 17.56 -3.13
N LEU A 83 0.94 16.43 -3.72
CA LEU A 83 2.28 16.20 -4.23
C LEU A 83 2.31 16.64 -5.70
N SER A 84 3.33 17.37 -6.09
CA SER A 84 3.44 17.96 -7.44
C SER A 84 4.78 17.69 -8.12
N ALA A 85 5.60 16.81 -7.56
CA ALA A 85 6.93 16.45 -8.06
C ALA A 85 7.31 15.04 -7.63
N ALA A 86 8.36 14.50 -8.23
CA ALA A 86 9.04 13.31 -7.77
C ALA A 86 9.51 13.49 -6.31
N ALA A 87 9.50 12.40 -5.55
CA ALA A 87 9.84 12.40 -4.13
C ALA A 87 9.05 13.46 -3.31
N GLY A 88 7.76 13.62 -3.62
CA GLY A 88 6.91 14.58 -2.94
C GLY A 88 6.78 14.30 -1.44
N ILE A 89 6.92 13.05 -1.02
CA ILE A 89 7.19 12.59 0.33
C ILE A 89 8.34 11.60 0.24
N THR A 90 9.33 11.71 1.12
CA THR A 90 10.42 10.76 1.21
C THR A 90 10.47 10.12 2.60
N PHE A 91 10.25 8.82 2.65
CA PHE A 91 10.42 8.03 3.87
C PHE A 91 11.86 7.52 3.94
N ASP A 92 12.76 8.36 4.46
CA ASP A 92 14.19 8.11 4.62
C ASP A 92 14.61 7.82 6.07
N VAL A 93 13.64 7.69 6.98
CA VAL A 93 13.85 7.37 8.40
C VAL A 93 13.24 6.00 8.71
N ALA A 94 14.08 5.04 9.09
CA ALA A 94 13.65 3.67 9.36
C ALA A 94 12.75 3.53 10.60
N GLY A 95 11.75 2.64 10.51
CA GLY A 95 10.87 2.31 11.62
C GLY A 95 9.81 3.36 11.95
N VAL A 96 9.49 4.25 11.00
CA VAL A 96 8.44 5.27 11.17
C VAL A 96 7.07 4.69 10.83
N THR A 97 6.09 4.99 11.69
CA THR A 97 4.68 4.62 11.44
C THR A 97 3.83 5.85 11.22
N VAL A 98 3.14 5.92 10.08
CA VAL A 98 2.18 6.99 9.75
C VAL A 98 0.76 6.49 9.91
N ILE A 99 -0.06 7.18 10.69
CA ILE A 99 -1.44 6.80 10.96
C ILE A 99 -2.38 7.93 10.60
N GLY A 100 -3.20 7.72 9.59
CA GLY A 100 -4.32 8.60 9.27
C GLY A 100 -5.43 8.46 10.31
N MET A 101 -5.87 9.58 10.87
CA MET A 101 -6.99 9.63 11.78
C MET A 101 -8.29 9.85 11.01
N GLY A 102 -9.42 9.52 11.63
CA GLY A 102 -10.73 9.67 11.00
C GLY A 102 -11.22 8.40 10.31
N VAL A 103 -12.40 8.49 9.72
CA VAL A 103 -13.09 7.38 9.05
C VAL A 103 -13.74 7.85 7.74
N GLY A 104 -13.94 6.93 6.81
CA GLY A 104 -14.55 7.25 5.53
C GLY A 104 -13.77 8.31 4.76
N ASN A 105 -14.43 9.36 4.31
CA ASN A 105 -13.82 10.47 3.58
C ASN A 105 -13.19 11.54 4.49
N SER A 106 -13.31 11.41 5.82
CA SER A 106 -12.57 12.27 6.74
C SER A 106 -11.15 11.78 7.03
N ARG A 107 -10.74 10.66 6.44
CA ARG A 107 -9.34 10.22 6.48
C ARG A 107 -8.45 11.23 5.76
N PRO A 108 -7.19 11.36 6.16
CA PRO A 108 -6.22 12.18 5.44
C PRO A 108 -6.12 11.78 3.98
N THR A 109 -6.03 12.75 3.09
CA THR A 109 -5.91 12.53 1.64
C THR A 109 -4.61 13.10 1.12
N ILE A 110 -3.82 12.27 0.47
CA ILE A 110 -2.61 12.62 -0.27
C ILE A 110 -2.96 12.54 -1.76
N THR A 111 -2.87 13.66 -2.46
CA THR A 111 -3.17 13.75 -3.89
C THR A 111 -1.88 13.82 -4.68
N LEU A 112 -1.70 12.89 -5.61
CA LEU A 112 -0.61 12.93 -6.58
C LEU A 112 -1.11 13.69 -7.82
N ASP A 113 -0.41 14.78 -8.20
CA ASP A 113 -0.84 15.70 -9.25
C ASP A 113 0.36 16.23 -10.04
N THR A 114 0.08 16.91 -11.13
CA THR A 114 1.00 17.77 -11.91
C THR A 114 1.94 17.03 -12.89
N ALA A 115 2.44 15.83 -12.57
CA ALA A 115 3.37 15.12 -13.45
C ALA A 115 3.25 13.60 -13.32
N THR A 116 3.63 12.88 -14.38
CA THR A 116 3.73 11.41 -14.37
C THR A 116 4.79 10.89 -13.40
N SER A 117 5.77 11.71 -13.05
CA SER A 117 6.85 11.39 -12.11
C SER A 117 6.55 11.82 -10.67
N THR A 118 5.30 12.16 -10.35
CA THR A 118 4.92 12.47 -8.98
C THR A 118 4.79 11.18 -8.20
N ASP A 119 5.60 11.01 -7.17
CA ASP A 119 5.70 9.79 -6.39
C ASP A 119 5.97 10.01 -4.89
N ILE A 120 6.01 8.91 -4.17
CA ILE A 120 6.40 8.81 -2.76
C ILE A 120 7.56 7.81 -2.68
N ASN A 121 8.73 8.28 -2.25
CA ASN A 121 9.91 7.45 -2.12
C ASN A 121 9.95 6.75 -0.75
N VAL A 122 10.19 5.44 -0.75
CA VAL A 122 10.40 4.63 0.46
C VAL A 122 11.82 4.06 0.42
N THR A 123 12.74 4.79 1.02
CA THR A 123 14.18 4.47 0.98
C THR A 123 14.70 3.93 2.31
N ALA A 124 13.89 3.96 3.37
CA ALA A 124 14.24 3.42 4.67
C ALA A 124 13.37 2.22 5.06
N ALA A 125 13.96 1.28 5.78
CA ALA A 125 13.31 0.04 6.17
C ALA A 125 12.21 0.23 7.23
N ASP A 126 11.26 -0.71 7.25
CA ASP A 126 10.24 -0.87 8.29
C ASP A 126 9.33 0.38 8.43
N VAL A 127 9.02 1.04 7.31
CA VAL A 127 8.05 2.15 7.23
C VAL A 127 6.64 1.58 7.12
N GLN A 128 5.70 2.15 7.88
CA GLN A 128 4.31 1.69 7.90
C GLN A 128 3.32 2.83 7.65
N LEU A 129 2.38 2.61 6.72
CA LEU A 129 1.31 3.55 6.38
C LEU A 129 -0.06 2.94 6.70
N HIS A 130 -0.85 3.62 7.52
CA HIS A 130 -2.15 3.14 7.95
C HIS A 130 -3.27 4.17 7.72
N ASN A 131 -4.41 3.72 7.20
CA ASN A 131 -5.68 4.45 7.15
C ASN A 131 -5.63 5.80 6.41
N LEU A 132 -4.88 5.86 5.31
CA LEU A 132 -4.74 7.03 4.44
C LEU A 132 -5.58 6.87 3.16
N ILE A 133 -5.87 7.97 2.49
CA ILE A 133 -6.40 7.99 1.12
C ILE A 133 -5.31 8.54 0.20
N PHE A 134 -4.99 7.80 -0.86
CA PHE A 134 -4.15 8.25 -1.97
C PHE A 134 -5.04 8.49 -3.17
N SER A 135 -4.93 9.68 -3.75
CA SER A 135 -5.81 10.13 -4.83
C SER A 135 -4.99 10.49 -6.05
N MET A 136 -5.18 9.79 -7.16
CA MET A 136 -4.51 10.08 -8.42
C MET A 136 -5.27 11.18 -9.14
N ASN A 137 -4.61 12.32 -9.38
CA ASN A 137 -5.15 13.48 -10.07
C ASN A 137 -4.32 13.88 -11.31
N TYR A 138 -3.51 12.96 -11.80
CA TYR A 138 -2.76 13.08 -13.05
C TYR A 138 -2.80 11.76 -13.81
N ALA A 139 -2.71 11.82 -15.13
CA ALA A 139 -2.73 10.64 -15.99
C ALA A 139 -1.36 9.94 -15.97
N ASP A 140 -1.38 8.63 -15.96
CA ASP A 140 -0.20 7.77 -16.12
C ASP A 140 0.94 8.12 -15.12
N ILE A 141 0.59 8.29 -13.84
CA ILE A 141 1.59 8.38 -12.77
C ILE A 141 2.39 7.08 -12.78
N VAL A 142 3.70 7.15 -13.01
CA VAL A 142 4.54 5.97 -13.26
C VAL A 142 4.49 5.01 -12.09
N GLU A 143 4.66 5.50 -10.86
CA GLU A 143 4.48 4.77 -9.61
C GLU A 143 3.90 5.67 -8.51
N VAL A 144 3.10 5.09 -7.61
CA VAL A 144 2.67 5.81 -6.41
C VAL A 144 3.75 5.70 -5.32
N PHE A 145 4.34 4.51 -5.17
CA PHE A 145 5.45 4.27 -4.26
C PHE A 145 6.66 3.74 -5.02
N ASP A 146 7.77 4.48 -5.00
CA ASP A 146 9.09 3.99 -5.39
C ASP A 146 9.74 3.34 -4.17
N LEU A 147 9.81 1.99 -4.19
CA LEU A 147 10.23 1.16 -3.05
C LEU A 147 11.65 0.65 -3.24
N SER A 148 12.54 1.05 -2.35
CA SER A 148 13.93 0.60 -2.31
C SER A 148 14.40 0.15 -0.92
N ALA A 149 13.46 -0.24 -0.04
CA ALA A 149 13.76 -0.69 1.30
C ALA A 149 12.77 -1.75 1.82
N ALA A 150 13.26 -2.68 2.60
CA ALA A 150 12.49 -3.81 3.13
C ALA A 150 11.53 -3.42 4.27
N GLY A 151 10.49 -4.21 4.48
CA GLY A 151 9.55 -4.06 5.60
C GLY A 151 8.53 -2.94 5.40
N PHE A 152 8.24 -2.54 4.16
CA PHE A 152 7.19 -1.56 3.89
C PHE A 152 5.81 -2.14 4.12
N VAL A 153 4.98 -1.44 4.89
CA VAL A 153 3.62 -1.86 5.22
C VAL A 153 2.61 -0.82 4.77
N VAL A 154 1.63 -1.24 3.97
CA VAL A 154 0.45 -0.44 3.57
C VAL A 154 -0.80 -1.15 4.05
N ASN A 155 -1.48 -0.56 5.03
CA ASN A 155 -2.62 -1.21 5.66
C ASN A 155 -3.83 -0.29 5.79
N LYS A 156 -5.01 -0.78 5.42
CA LYS A 156 -6.30 -0.05 5.49
C LYS A 156 -6.33 1.26 4.71
N CYS A 157 -5.46 1.39 3.71
CA CYS A 157 -5.43 2.54 2.83
C CYS A 157 -6.44 2.41 1.69
N ARG A 158 -6.76 3.54 1.07
CA ARG A 158 -7.60 3.59 -0.11
C ARG A 158 -6.87 4.33 -1.22
N PHE A 159 -6.88 3.75 -2.41
CA PHE A 159 -6.33 4.31 -3.63
C PHE A 159 -7.48 4.57 -4.60
N VAL A 160 -7.57 5.78 -5.15
CA VAL A 160 -8.70 6.18 -5.99
C VAL A 160 -8.30 7.20 -7.04
N ASP A 161 -8.79 7.02 -8.25
CA ASP A 161 -8.68 8.01 -9.32
C ASP A 161 -9.69 9.13 -9.12
N THR A 162 -9.30 10.37 -9.39
CA THR A 162 -10.20 11.52 -9.32
C THR A 162 -11.12 11.62 -10.54
N ALA A 163 -10.70 11.10 -11.67
CA ALA A 163 -11.45 11.05 -12.92
C ALA A 163 -11.04 9.84 -13.76
N ALA A 164 -11.80 9.54 -14.80
CA ALA A 164 -11.64 8.33 -15.62
C ALA A 164 -10.31 8.22 -16.40
N SER A 165 -9.54 9.30 -16.48
CA SER A 165 -8.23 9.31 -17.15
C SER A 165 -7.08 9.65 -16.18
N MET A 166 -7.34 9.62 -14.90
CA MET A 166 -6.34 9.89 -13.86
C MET A 166 -6.02 8.58 -13.16
N ASN A 167 -4.81 8.09 -13.35
CA ASN A 167 -4.42 6.74 -12.95
C ASN A 167 -2.94 6.65 -12.56
N PHE A 168 -2.57 5.54 -11.99
CA PHE A 168 -1.16 5.12 -11.86
C PHE A 168 -0.85 4.02 -12.89
N VAL A 169 0.41 3.88 -13.27
CA VAL A 169 0.88 2.71 -14.03
C VAL A 169 1.10 1.55 -13.07
N ASP A 170 2.00 1.69 -12.10
CA ASP A 170 2.21 0.75 -11.02
C ASP A 170 1.90 1.40 -9.66
N LEU A 171 1.29 0.68 -8.74
CA LEU A 171 1.01 1.28 -7.42
C LEU A 171 2.25 1.23 -6.54
N ILE A 172 2.96 0.10 -6.51
CA ILE A 172 4.23 -0.07 -5.82
C ILE A 172 5.24 -0.59 -6.84
N LYS A 173 6.32 0.15 -7.06
CA LYS A 173 7.42 -0.27 -7.91
C LYS A 173 8.67 -0.48 -7.08
N GLY A 174 9.19 -1.71 -7.09
CA GLY A 174 10.43 -2.06 -6.42
C GLY A 174 11.64 -1.91 -7.34
N THR A 175 12.80 -1.73 -6.75
CA THR A 175 14.06 -1.67 -7.49
C THR A 175 14.45 -3.03 -8.08
N THR A 176 15.46 -3.04 -8.95
CA THR A 176 16.06 -4.27 -9.52
C THR A 176 17.04 -4.96 -8.57
N THR A 177 17.25 -4.41 -7.37
CA THR A 177 18.16 -4.97 -6.38
C THR A 177 17.41 -5.98 -5.51
N ASP A 178 17.99 -7.17 -5.39
CA ASP A 178 17.40 -8.26 -4.62
C ASP A 178 17.21 -7.89 -3.14
N ASN A 179 16.13 -8.39 -2.55
CA ASN A 179 15.78 -8.28 -1.13
C ASN A 179 15.47 -6.85 -0.64
N GLN A 180 15.43 -5.85 -1.51
CA GLN A 180 15.06 -4.49 -1.11
C GLN A 180 13.56 -4.31 -0.89
N ALA A 181 12.73 -5.19 -1.43
CA ALA A 181 11.30 -5.22 -1.17
C ALA A 181 10.88 -6.32 -0.17
N ASP A 182 11.83 -6.97 0.50
CA ASP A 182 11.52 -8.05 1.46
C ASP A 182 10.51 -7.61 2.51
N ARG A 183 9.64 -8.52 2.91
CA ARG A 183 8.61 -8.30 3.92
C ARG A 183 7.64 -7.15 3.57
N LEU A 184 7.40 -6.93 2.27
CA LEU A 184 6.35 -6.02 1.83
C LEU A 184 4.99 -6.54 2.27
N GLU A 185 4.21 -5.70 2.97
CA GLU A 185 2.86 -6.01 3.38
C GLU A 185 1.86 -5.04 2.74
N PHE A 186 0.97 -5.55 1.92
CA PHE A 186 -0.15 -4.80 1.34
C PHE A 186 -1.47 -5.43 1.77
N THR A 187 -2.08 -4.90 2.86
CA THR A 187 -3.16 -5.61 3.54
C THR A 187 -4.37 -4.73 3.82
N ASN A 188 -5.58 -5.31 3.68
CA ASN A 188 -6.86 -4.63 3.98
C ASN A 188 -7.09 -3.34 3.17
N ASN A 189 -6.49 -3.20 2.00
CA ASN A 189 -6.58 -2.01 1.19
C ASN A 189 -7.75 -2.06 0.22
N VAL A 190 -8.18 -0.88 -0.21
CA VAL A 190 -9.18 -0.71 -1.26
C VAL A 190 -8.54 0.06 -2.41
N VAL A 191 -8.48 -0.55 -3.59
CA VAL A 191 -7.99 0.10 -4.82
C VAL A 191 -9.14 0.22 -5.81
N ILE A 192 -9.39 1.43 -6.30
CA ILE A 192 -10.40 1.72 -7.31
C ILE A 192 -9.75 2.62 -8.36
N SER A 193 -9.20 1.98 -9.38
CA SER A 193 -8.55 2.63 -10.50
C SER A 193 -9.03 1.98 -11.81
N PRO A 194 -10.17 2.43 -12.35
CA PRO A 194 -10.81 1.78 -13.48
C PRO A 194 -10.22 2.18 -14.84
N ASP A 195 -9.23 3.04 -14.90
CA ASP A 195 -8.59 3.45 -16.15
C ASP A 195 -7.78 2.29 -16.76
N THR A 196 -7.63 2.33 -18.09
CA THR A 196 -6.92 1.29 -18.84
C THR A 196 -5.40 1.48 -18.89
N GLY A 197 -4.88 2.57 -18.33
CA GLY A 197 -3.44 2.85 -18.25
C GLY A 197 -2.71 2.12 -17.12
N ASN A 198 -3.43 1.43 -16.24
CA ASN A 198 -2.80 0.69 -15.14
C ASN A 198 -2.11 -0.59 -15.65
N ASN A 199 -0.97 -0.91 -15.09
CA ASN A 199 -0.32 -2.22 -15.24
C ASN A 199 -0.74 -3.15 -14.07
N GLY A 200 -0.23 -2.88 -12.86
CA GLY A 200 -0.42 -3.75 -11.70
C GLY A 200 -0.49 -3.00 -10.38
N ILE A 201 -0.49 -3.76 -9.30
CA ILE A 201 -0.41 -3.21 -7.94
C ILE A 201 1.03 -3.26 -7.44
N ILE A 202 1.76 -4.33 -7.71
CA ILE A 202 3.15 -4.52 -7.30
C ILE A 202 3.96 -4.94 -8.53
N ASP A 203 5.01 -4.20 -8.83
CA ASP A 203 6.02 -4.52 -9.84
C ASP A 203 7.40 -4.52 -9.16
N ILE A 204 8.01 -5.71 -9.03
CA ILE A 204 9.28 -5.90 -8.31
C ILE A 204 10.36 -6.33 -9.30
N GLY A 205 11.44 -5.55 -9.34
CA GLY A 205 12.57 -5.82 -10.23
C GLY A 205 13.62 -6.79 -9.70
N GLY A 206 13.59 -7.13 -8.41
CA GLY A 206 14.54 -8.03 -7.74
C GLY A 206 13.85 -9.21 -7.05
N ASP A 207 14.62 -10.08 -6.40
CA ASP A 207 14.08 -11.13 -5.55
C ASP A 207 13.35 -10.51 -4.35
N ILE A 208 12.25 -11.15 -3.93
CA ILE A 208 11.46 -10.73 -2.77
C ILE A 208 11.13 -11.92 -1.85
N ALA A 209 11.35 -11.76 -0.56
CA ALA A 209 11.00 -12.74 0.46
C ALA A 209 9.95 -12.17 1.45
N GLY A 210 8.98 -13.02 1.83
CA GLY A 210 8.00 -12.66 2.85
C GLY A 210 6.95 -11.64 2.38
N LEU A 211 6.56 -11.65 1.10
CA LEU A 211 5.46 -10.82 0.59
C LEU A 211 4.13 -11.22 1.24
N VAL A 212 3.43 -10.27 1.83
CA VAL A 212 2.07 -10.46 2.36
C VAL A 212 1.08 -9.57 1.60
N PHE A 213 0.20 -10.19 0.80
CA PHE A 213 -0.82 -9.50 0.02
C PHE A 213 -2.20 -10.07 0.35
N THR A 214 -2.86 -9.50 1.37
CA THR A 214 -4.05 -10.14 1.93
C THR A 214 -5.22 -9.18 2.19
N ASN A 215 -6.44 -9.72 2.07
CA ASN A 215 -7.68 -9.01 2.39
C ASN A 215 -7.89 -7.70 1.61
N ASN A 216 -7.40 -7.62 0.40
CA ASN A 216 -7.54 -6.43 -0.42
C ASN A 216 -8.81 -6.50 -1.29
N SER A 217 -9.43 -5.35 -1.52
CA SER A 217 -10.51 -5.18 -2.48
C SER A 217 -10.04 -4.30 -3.62
N ILE A 218 -9.85 -4.90 -4.80
CA ILE A 218 -9.22 -4.26 -5.95
C ILE A 218 -10.16 -4.26 -7.12
N ARG A 219 -10.38 -3.09 -7.69
CA ARG A 219 -11.03 -2.88 -8.97
C ARG A 219 -10.09 -2.09 -9.87
N LEU A 220 -9.47 -2.77 -10.81
CA LEU A 220 -8.41 -2.24 -11.64
C LEU A 220 -8.80 -2.36 -13.12
N GLY A 221 -8.69 -1.26 -13.87
CA GLY A 221 -8.65 -1.29 -15.32
C GLY A 221 -7.20 -1.51 -15.77
N THR A 222 -6.99 -2.22 -16.85
CA THR A 222 -5.65 -2.41 -17.42
C THR A 222 -5.78 -2.72 -18.90
N ALA A 223 -4.91 -2.13 -19.70
CA ALA A 223 -4.83 -2.41 -21.14
C ALA A 223 -3.77 -3.46 -21.45
N ASN A 224 -2.92 -3.78 -20.51
CA ASN A 224 -1.76 -4.64 -20.70
C ASN A 224 -1.97 -6.03 -20.08
N SER A 225 -1.15 -6.97 -20.49
CA SER A 225 -1.11 -8.33 -19.95
C SER A 225 -0.35 -8.46 -18.63
N GLU A 226 -0.14 -7.35 -17.95
CA GLU A 226 0.59 -7.35 -16.68
C GLU A 226 -0.21 -8.01 -15.55
N ALA A 227 0.48 -8.69 -14.66
CA ALA A 227 -0.11 -9.27 -13.47
C ALA A 227 -0.46 -8.20 -12.41
N ILE A 228 -1.34 -8.55 -11.47
CA ILE A 228 -1.57 -7.71 -10.27
C ILE A 228 -0.30 -7.61 -9.44
N ILE A 229 0.47 -8.70 -9.37
CA ILE A 229 1.81 -8.77 -8.77
C ILE A 229 2.73 -9.31 -9.85
N SER A 230 3.67 -8.49 -10.30
CA SER A 230 4.69 -8.84 -11.28
C SER A 230 6.06 -8.87 -10.62
N VAL A 231 6.82 -9.89 -10.92
CA VAL A 231 8.23 -10.02 -10.50
C VAL A 231 9.06 -10.24 -11.74
N ALA A 232 10.18 -9.53 -11.84
CA ALA A 232 11.00 -9.54 -13.04
C ALA A 232 11.50 -10.96 -13.40
N THR A 233 11.59 -11.25 -14.69
CA THR A 233 12.06 -12.55 -15.20
C THR A 233 13.38 -12.97 -14.53
N GLY A 234 13.40 -14.22 -14.03
CA GLY A 234 14.55 -14.78 -13.33
C GLY A 234 14.71 -14.34 -11.88
N LYS A 235 13.65 -13.77 -11.29
CA LYS A 235 13.59 -13.35 -9.89
C LYS A 235 12.53 -14.11 -9.11
N ASP A 236 12.83 -14.42 -7.85
CA ASP A 236 12.05 -15.32 -7.02
C ASP A 236 11.14 -14.56 -6.04
N VAL A 237 9.98 -15.19 -5.77
CA VAL A 237 9.09 -14.82 -4.69
C VAL A 237 9.09 -15.93 -3.66
N THR A 238 9.69 -15.70 -2.49
CA THR A 238 9.81 -16.72 -1.45
C THR A 238 9.00 -16.39 -0.21
N ASP A 239 8.47 -17.44 0.45
CA ASP A 239 7.65 -17.30 1.67
C ASP A 239 6.46 -16.33 1.52
N CYS A 240 5.83 -16.26 0.34
CA CYS A 240 4.72 -15.34 0.13
C CYS A 240 3.40 -15.85 0.75
N GLU A 241 2.56 -14.91 1.17
CA GLU A 241 1.16 -15.12 1.49
C GLU A 241 0.27 -14.20 0.65
N ILE A 242 -0.45 -14.76 -0.32
CA ILE A 242 -1.41 -14.04 -1.17
C ILE A 242 -2.79 -14.64 -0.93
N SER A 243 -3.59 -14.02 -0.05
CA SER A 243 -4.83 -14.66 0.39
C SER A 243 -5.98 -13.69 0.66
N TYR A 244 -7.21 -14.21 0.52
CA TYR A 244 -8.44 -13.49 0.83
C TYR A 244 -8.64 -12.19 0.04
N ASN A 245 -8.04 -12.05 -1.13
CA ASN A 245 -8.22 -10.87 -1.96
C ASN A 245 -9.48 -11.01 -2.84
N HIS A 246 -10.16 -9.88 -3.03
CA HIS A 246 -11.26 -9.74 -3.96
C HIS A 246 -10.83 -8.79 -5.08
N ILE A 247 -10.48 -9.34 -6.22
CA ILE A 247 -9.87 -8.64 -7.34
C ILE A 247 -10.82 -8.69 -8.53
N TYR A 248 -11.13 -7.56 -9.12
CA TYR A 248 -11.87 -7.45 -10.35
C TYR A 248 -11.12 -6.59 -11.36
N ARG A 249 -10.71 -7.21 -12.46
CA ARG A 249 -10.09 -6.54 -13.61
C ARG A 249 -11.16 -6.22 -14.66
N LEU A 250 -11.09 -5.00 -15.18
CA LEU A 250 -12.13 -4.48 -16.07
C LEU A 250 -11.86 -4.73 -17.55
N ASN A 251 -10.70 -5.23 -17.92
CA ASN A 251 -10.22 -5.36 -19.29
C ASN A 251 -9.79 -6.78 -19.63
N THR A 252 -9.52 -6.95 -20.89
CA THR A 252 -9.45 -8.18 -21.65
C THR A 252 -8.06 -8.74 -21.90
N ALA A 253 -7.00 -8.14 -21.40
CA ALA A 253 -5.65 -8.61 -21.69
C ALA A 253 -4.90 -8.94 -20.40
N GLY A 254 -4.38 -10.15 -20.33
CA GLY A 254 -3.48 -10.66 -19.30
C GLY A 254 -4.09 -10.63 -17.87
N ASP A 255 -4.39 -11.79 -17.33
CA ASP A 255 -5.23 -11.87 -16.14
C ASP A 255 -4.56 -12.60 -14.99
N LEU A 256 -3.26 -12.37 -14.86
CA LEU A 256 -2.48 -13.01 -13.81
C LEU A 256 -2.67 -12.29 -12.48
N LEU A 257 -2.91 -13.04 -11.42
CA LEU A 257 -2.81 -12.55 -10.06
C LEU A 257 -1.35 -12.29 -9.72
N ILE A 258 -0.49 -13.23 -10.08
CA ILE A 258 0.96 -13.14 -9.93
C ILE A 258 1.64 -13.74 -11.16
N ASP A 259 2.71 -13.11 -11.58
CA ASP A 259 3.63 -13.57 -12.60
C ASP A 259 5.04 -13.62 -12.02
N SER A 260 5.62 -14.82 -12.00
CA SER A 260 7.00 -15.06 -11.59
C SER A 260 7.54 -16.28 -12.34
N ASP A 261 8.38 -16.01 -13.34
CA ASP A 261 8.92 -16.98 -14.31
C ASP A 261 9.97 -17.96 -13.75
N THR A 262 10.05 -18.15 -12.44
CA THR A 262 11.05 -19.02 -11.82
C THR A 262 10.44 -20.23 -11.14
N THR A 263 11.25 -21.27 -10.93
CA THR A 263 10.84 -22.52 -10.26
C THR A 263 11.12 -22.52 -8.75
N ASP A 264 11.80 -21.50 -8.24
CA ASP A 264 12.26 -21.45 -6.85
C ASP A 264 11.33 -20.64 -5.93
N ASN A 265 10.14 -20.29 -6.44
CA ASN A 265 9.11 -19.63 -5.65
C ASN A 265 8.61 -20.52 -4.52
N SER A 266 8.18 -19.89 -3.42
CA SER A 266 7.58 -20.59 -2.29
C SER A 266 6.54 -19.75 -1.59
N GLY A 267 5.60 -20.39 -0.89
CA GLY A 267 4.57 -19.72 -0.14
C GLY A 267 3.17 -20.29 -0.37
N ILE A 268 2.16 -19.47 -0.13
CA ILE A 268 0.75 -19.86 -0.20
C ILE A 268 -0.05 -18.81 -0.98
N ILE A 269 -0.84 -19.27 -1.96
CA ILE A 269 -1.84 -18.47 -2.67
C ILE A 269 -3.20 -19.13 -2.47
N ALA A 270 -4.07 -18.52 -1.65
CA ALA A 270 -5.29 -19.18 -1.25
C ALA A 270 -6.48 -18.23 -1.03
N HIS A 271 -7.70 -18.77 -1.22
CA HIS A 271 -8.95 -18.07 -0.91
C HIS A 271 -9.14 -16.74 -1.66
N ASN A 272 -8.49 -16.55 -2.80
CA ASN A 272 -8.67 -15.35 -3.60
C ASN A 272 -9.89 -15.49 -4.52
N ARG A 273 -10.59 -14.38 -4.71
CA ARG A 273 -11.65 -14.24 -5.72
C ARG A 273 -11.16 -13.30 -6.80
N ILE A 274 -11.01 -13.84 -8.01
CA ILE A 274 -10.45 -13.12 -9.14
C ILE A 274 -11.51 -13.09 -10.24
N GLY A 275 -12.03 -11.91 -10.51
CA GLY A 275 -12.96 -11.67 -11.60
C GLY A 275 -12.28 -10.87 -12.71
N HIS A 276 -12.54 -11.23 -13.97
CA HIS A 276 -12.05 -10.48 -15.12
C HIS A 276 -13.09 -10.44 -16.25
N ALA A 277 -12.88 -9.54 -17.19
CA ALA A 277 -13.82 -9.29 -18.28
C ALA A 277 -13.51 -10.11 -19.54
N ASP A 278 -12.49 -10.93 -19.56
CA ASP A 278 -12.05 -11.65 -20.75
C ASP A 278 -12.59 -13.08 -20.88
N THR A 279 -12.37 -13.61 -22.06
CA THR A 279 -13.20 -14.62 -22.68
C THR A 279 -12.71 -16.04 -22.53
N ALA A 280 -11.58 -16.40 -22.13
CA ALA A 280 -11.26 -17.81 -21.94
C ALA A 280 -9.79 -18.21 -21.76
N GLY A 281 -9.55 -19.06 -20.81
CA GLY A 281 -8.43 -19.99 -20.84
C GLY A 281 -7.09 -19.45 -20.36
N GLU A 282 -7.08 -18.30 -19.73
CA GLU A 282 -5.84 -17.72 -19.22
C GLU A 282 -5.49 -18.23 -17.83
N VAL A 283 -4.20 -18.34 -17.58
CA VAL A 283 -3.66 -18.76 -16.29
C VAL A 283 -3.73 -17.55 -15.35
N LEU A 284 -4.52 -17.67 -14.29
CA LEU A 284 -4.68 -16.59 -13.31
C LEU A 284 -3.56 -16.55 -12.27
N ILE A 285 -2.72 -17.57 -12.22
CA ILE A 285 -1.59 -17.67 -11.29
C ILE A 285 -0.47 -18.37 -12.03
N ASP A 286 0.61 -17.65 -12.28
CA ASP A 286 1.85 -18.17 -12.83
C ASP A 286 2.96 -17.98 -11.81
N ALA A 287 3.16 -18.99 -10.99
CA ALA A 287 4.17 -19.02 -9.95
C ALA A 287 4.45 -20.48 -9.56
N ASP A 288 5.44 -21.07 -10.18
CA ASP A 288 5.91 -22.40 -9.88
C ASP A 288 6.44 -22.49 -8.44
N GLY A 289 6.24 -23.64 -7.79
CA GLY A 289 6.70 -23.86 -6.42
C GLY A 289 5.78 -23.33 -5.30
N VAL A 290 4.82 -22.47 -5.61
CA VAL A 290 3.87 -21.96 -4.62
C VAL A 290 2.70 -22.93 -4.40
N ARG A 291 2.25 -23.07 -3.17
CA ARG A 291 1.07 -23.89 -2.83
C ARG A 291 -0.21 -23.12 -3.07
N GLN A 292 -1.10 -23.69 -3.88
CA GLN A 292 -2.35 -23.04 -4.27
C GLN A 292 -3.56 -23.87 -3.81
N PHE A 293 -4.57 -23.21 -3.19
CA PHE A 293 -5.84 -23.86 -2.86
C PHE A 293 -6.97 -22.84 -2.70
N ASP A 294 -8.20 -23.29 -2.96
CA ASP A 294 -9.45 -22.53 -2.78
C ASP A 294 -9.49 -21.15 -3.47
N ASN A 295 -8.74 -20.96 -4.56
CA ASN A 295 -8.86 -19.75 -5.37
C ASN A 295 -10.01 -19.92 -6.36
N ILE A 296 -10.81 -18.87 -6.55
CA ILE A 296 -11.96 -18.86 -7.44
C ILE A 296 -11.76 -17.77 -8.51
N GLY A 297 -11.72 -18.20 -9.76
CA GLY A 297 -11.69 -17.33 -10.93
C GLY A 297 -13.04 -17.24 -11.62
N THR A 298 -13.42 -16.08 -12.12
CA THR A 298 -14.62 -15.89 -12.95
C THR A 298 -14.26 -15.12 -14.20
N ALA A 299 -14.44 -15.79 -15.37
CA ALA A 299 -14.44 -15.13 -16.67
C ALA A 299 -15.87 -14.86 -17.13
N THR A 300 -16.06 -13.89 -18.01
CA THR A 300 -17.41 -13.47 -18.41
C THR A 300 -18.15 -14.48 -19.29
N ASP A 301 -17.48 -15.43 -19.91
CA ASP A 301 -18.19 -16.25 -20.88
C ASP A 301 -18.02 -17.77 -20.81
N THR A 302 -17.09 -18.40 -20.09
CA THR A 302 -17.03 -19.87 -20.16
C THR A 302 -16.58 -20.64 -18.92
N ALA A 303 -15.96 -20.08 -17.93
CA ALA A 303 -15.51 -20.85 -16.78
C ALA A 303 -15.57 -20.07 -15.49
N SER A 304 -16.62 -20.26 -14.74
CA SER A 304 -16.61 -19.98 -13.31
C SER A 304 -16.20 -21.25 -12.57
N GLY A 305 -15.22 -21.17 -11.68
CA GLY A 305 -14.78 -22.31 -10.90
C GLY A 305 -13.47 -22.09 -10.18
N TYR A 306 -12.89 -23.18 -9.74
CA TYR A 306 -11.58 -23.16 -9.11
C TYR A 306 -10.48 -22.83 -10.12
N VAL A 307 -9.59 -21.95 -9.72
CA VAL A 307 -8.35 -21.73 -10.45
C VAL A 307 -7.45 -22.93 -10.22
N LEU A 308 -7.08 -23.59 -11.29
CA LEU A 308 -6.12 -24.68 -11.25
C LEU A 308 -4.71 -24.10 -11.41
N PRO A 309 -3.70 -24.69 -10.76
CA PRO A 309 -2.30 -24.36 -11.05
C PRO A 309 -2.00 -24.53 -12.53
N ALA A 310 -1.11 -23.70 -13.08
CA ALA A 310 -0.54 -23.97 -14.39
C ALA A 310 0.08 -25.35 -14.41
N ILE A 311 -0.26 -26.15 -15.39
CA ILE A 311 0.39 -27.46 -15.58
C ILE A 311 1.59 -27.16 -16.47
N ASP A 312 2.77 -27.35 -15.92
CA ASP A 312 4.00 -27.36 -16.70
C ASP A 312 3.85 -28.30 -17.89
N SER A 313 4.08 -27.78 -19.08
CA SER A 313 4.04 -28.50 -20.34
C SER A 313 5.44 -28.84 -20.84
#